data_fc90d97066897cf9ad5d7d6d1764649a
#
_entry.id   fc90d97066897cf9ad5d7d6d1764649a
#
_cell.length_a   1.000
_cell.length_b   1.000
_cell.length_c   1.000
_cell.angle_alpha   90.00
_cell.angle_beta   90.00
_cell.angle_gamma   90.00
#
_symmetry.space_group_name_H-M   'P 1'
#
loop_
_entity.id
_entity.type
_entity.pdbx_description
1 polymer ?
#
loop_
_entity_poly.entity_id
_entity_poly.type
_entity_poly.pdbx_seq_one_letter_code
_entity_poly.pdbx_strand_id
1 'polypeptide(L)'
;VARIGLALVAAAAALLCGCAGDSGQPAGHSGTVTGYVLTAPVCPVERPGMECAPRPVSGASVVALAGDTVRGSTATDTAGAFSLTLPDGNYVIRATNAGGYASVASQDVVISERPVQITLIVDSGIR
;
A
#
# COMPACT_ATOMS: atom_id res chain seq x y z
N VAL A 1 58.26 18.59 -40.52
CA VAL A 1 58.01 18.49 -40.06
C VAL A 1 57.10 18.22 -39.27
N ALA A 2 56.65 18.09 -39.07
CA ALA A 2 55.82 17.91 -38.40
C ALA A 2 55.14 17.44 -37.78
N ARG A 3 54.76 17.26 -37.56
CA ARG A 3 54.04 16.87 -36.83
C ARG A 3 53.26 16.65 -36.14
N ILE A 4 52.97 16.41 -35.77
CA ILE A 4 52.29 16.21 -35.07
C ILE A 4 51.45 15.88 -34.49
N GLY A 5 51.08 15.64 -34.15
CA GLY A 5 50.18 15.28 -33.56
C GLY A 5 49.51 15.16 -32.90
N LEU A 6 49.25 14.99 -32.73
CA LEU A 6 48.55 14.85 -32.04
C LEU A 6 47.72 14.61 -31.39
N ALA A 7 47.33 14.45 -31.02
CA ALA A 7 46.46 14.27 -30.49
C ALA A 7 45.75 14.04 -29.90
N LEU A 8 45.44 13.79 -29.67
CA LEU A 8 44.66 13.55 -28.98
C LEU A 8 43.88 13.36 -28.38
N VAL A 9 43.50 13.18 -28.00
CA VAL A 9 42.75 13.06 -27.43
C VAL A 9 41.91 12.76 -26.86
N ALA A 10 41.51 12.50 -26.53
CA ALA A 10 40.69 12.21 -26.00
C ALA A 10 39.91 12.02 -25.39
N ALA A 11 39.56 11.99 -25.04
CA ALA A 11 38.77 11.85 -24.42
C ALA A 11 37.94 11.56 -23.82
N ALA A 12 37.64 11.40 -23.53
CA ALA A 12 36.81 11.16 -22.90
C ALA A 12 36.00 10.94 -22.33
N ALA A 13 35.69 10.92 -22.05
CA ALA A 13 34.86 10.75 -21.46
C ALA A 13 34.00 10.43 -20.84
N ALA A 14 33.67 10.28 -20.61
CA ALA A 14 32.83 9.97 -20.02
C ALA A 14 32.04 9.78 -19.34
N LEU A 15 31.85 9.74 -19.12
CA LEU A 15 31.05 9.56 -18.45
C LEU A 15 30.24 9.34 -17.84
N LEU A 16 29.97 9.18 -17.60
CA LEU A 16 29.19 9.01 -16.97
C LEU A 16 28.37 8.79 -16.42
N CYS A 17 28.04 8.77 -16.06
CA CYS A 17 27.25 8.75 -15.51
C CYS A 17 26.41 8.19 -15.18
N GLY A 18 26.32 7.65 -15.24
CA GLY A 18 25.36 7.07 -15.01
C GLY A 18 24.56 7.10 -14.09
N CYS A 19 24.85 7.13 -13.29
CA CYS A 19 24.15 7.16 -12.23
C CYS A 19 23.00 7.53 -12.22
N ALA A 20 22.92 8.14 -12.65
CA ALA A 20 21.86 8.65 -12.62
C ALA A 20 20.84 7.98 -12.26
N GLY A 21 20.67 7.20 -12.55
CA GLY A 21 19.58 6.73 -12.28
C GLY A 21 18.92 6.87 -11.16
N ASP A 22 19.26 6.71 -10.33
CA ASP A 22 18.54 6.70 -9.27
C ASP A 22 18.20 7.70 -8.77
N SER A 23 18.56 8.37 -8.92
CA SER A 23 18.16 9.34 -8.47
C SER A 23 17.09 9.59 -7.92
N GLY A 24 16.70 10.21 -7.59
CA GLY A 24 15.58 10.60 -7.10
C GLY A 24 15.18 9.95 -5.95
N GLN A 25 15.45 8.95 -5.69
CA GLN A 25 15.01 8.39 -4.67
C GLN A 25 15.69 8.63 -3.56
N PRO A 26 15.25 9.30 -2.74
CA PRO A 26 15.85 9.57 -1.58
C PRO A 26 15.98 8.34 -0.94
N ALA A 27 16.81 8.23 -0.25
CA ALA A 27 17.01 7.20 0.47
C ALA A 27 15.96 6.82 1.33
N GLY A 28 14.87 7.08 1.09
CA GLY A 28 13.83 6.75 1.96
C GLY A 28 13.69 5.28 2.12
N HIS A 29 13.26 4.88 3.24
CA HIS A 29 12.93 3.50 3.49
C HIS A 29 11.46 3.30 3.17
N SER A 30 11.08 2.06 2.98
CA SER A 30 9.70 1.71 2.76
C SER A 30 9.35 0.49 3.58
N GLY A 31 8.09 0.29 3.79
CA GLY A 31 7.60 -0.87 4.49
C GLY A 31 6.31 -1.35 3.88
N THR A 32 5.85 -2.48 4.36
CA THR A 32 4.66 -3.11 3.83
C THR A 32 3.60 -3.20 4.92
N VAL A 33 2.38 -2.82 4.57
CA VAL A 33 1.22 -3.08 5.41
C VAL A 33 0.39 -4.14 4.72
N THR A 34 0.05 -5.17 5.48
CA THR A 34 -0.83 -6.22 5.00
C THR A 34 -2.01 -6.31 5.92
N GLY A 35 -3.07 -6.89 5.45
CA GLY A 35 -4.20 -7.06 6.32
C GLY A 35 -5.37 -7.70 5.63
N TYR A 36 -6.49 -7.66 6.33
CA TYR A 36 -7.73 -8.23 5.86
C TYR A 36 -8.84 -7.22 6.02
N VAL A 37 -9.76 -7.25 5.09
CA VAL A 37 -11.01 -6.49 5.21
C VAL A 37 -12.12 -7.50 5.40
N LEU A 38 -12.81 -7.37 6.51
CA LEU A 38 -13.89 -8.25 6.87
C LEU A 38 -15.17 -7.45 7.01
N THR A 39 -16.30 -8.09 6.90
CA THR A 39 -17.59 -7.43 7.11
C THR A 39 -18.30 -8.08 8.28
N ALA A 40 -18.97 -7.27 9.08
CA ALA A 40 -19.73 -7.71 10.25
C ALA A 40 -20.84 -6.70 10.52
N PRO A 41 -21.91 -7.11 11.19
CA PRO A 41 -22.24 -8.47 11.55
C PRO A 41 -22.69 -9.28 10.34
N VAL A 42 -22.59 -10.59 10.43
CA VAL A 42 -23.08 -11.45 9.35
C VAL A 42 -24.40 -12.10 9.72
N CYS A 43 -24.84 -11.91 10.94
CA CYS A 43 -26.13 -12.39 11.42
C CYS A 43 -26.86 -11.24 12.08
N PRO A 44 -28.17 -11.11 11.87
CA PRO A 44 -28.93 -10.03 12.53
C PRO A 44 -28.94 -10.19 14.04
N VAL A 45 -28.96 -11.41 14.52
CA VAL A 45 -28.96 -11.70 15.94
C VAL A 45 -28.08 -12.88 16.17
N GLU A 46 -27.15 -12.76 17.09
CA GLU A 46 -26.26 -13.86 17.42
C GLU A 46 -26.92 -14.76 18.43
N ARG A 47 -26.84 -16.05 18.22
CA ARG A 47 -27.38 -17.06 19.11
C ARG A 47 -26.33 -18.11 19.36
N PRO A 48 -26.40 -18.79 20.53
CA PRO A 48 -25.48 -19.88 20.79
C PRO A 48 -25.50 -20.92 19.66
N GLY A 49 -24.35 -21.35 19.24
CA GLY A 49 -24.25 -22.34 18.16
C GLY A 49 -24.34 -21.78 16.77
N MET A 50 -24.60 -20.48 16.61
CA MET A 50 -24.67 -19.86 15.32
C MET A 50 -23.30 -19.26 14.98
N GLU A 51 -22.85 -19.48 13.75
CA GLU A 51 -21.58 -18.95 13.34
C GLU A 51 -21.77 -17.62 12.70
N CYS A 52 -21.42 -16.58 13.41
CA CYS A 52 -21.59 -15.21 12.97
C CYS A 52 -20.25 -14.46 12.93
N ALA A 53 -19.17 -15.19 12.73
CA ALA A 53 -17.85 -14.55 12.64
C ALA A 53 -17.79 -13.62 11.43
N PRO A 54 -17.03 -12.54 11.51
CA PRO A 54 -16.85 -11.66 10.35
C PRO A 54 -16.37 -12.42 9.14
N ARG A 55 -16.76 -11.96 7.98
CA ARG A 55 -16.43 -12.63 6.72
C ARG A 55 -15.55 -11.77 5.84
N PRO A 56 -14.67 -12.39 5.05
CA PRO A 56 -13.83 -11.64 4.13
C PRO A 56 -14.62 -10.85 3.11
N VAL A 57 -14.13 -9.69 2.73
CA VAL A 57 -14.70 -8.89 1.65
C VAL A 57 -13.76 -8.94 0.47
N SER A 58 -14.22 -9.52 -0.63
CA SER A 58 -13.46 -9.57 -1.86
C SER A 58 -13.70 -8.28 -2.65
N GLY A 59 -12.65 -7.71 -3.20
CA GLY A 59 -12.79 -6.52 -4.03
C GLY A 59 -13.01 -5.22 -3.26
N ALA A 60 -12.77 -5.22 -1.96
CA ALA A 60 -12.88 -3.99 -1.19
C ALA A 60 -11.75 -3.03 -1.59
N SER A 61 -12.08 -1.77 -1.74
CA SER A 61 -11.08 -0.75 -2.05
C SER A 61 -10.31 -0.41 -0.78
N VAL A 62 -8.99 -0.44 -0.87
CA VAL A 62 -8.13 -0.08 0.26
C VAL A 62 -7.19 1.02 -0.20
N VAL A 63 -7.19 2.14 0.49
CA VAL A 63 -6.33 3.26 0.16
C VAL A 63 -5.50 3.66 1.36
N ALA A 64 -4.30 4.13 1.10
CA ALA A 64 -3.44 4.69 2.13
C ALA A 64 -3.38 6.19 1.93
N LEU A 65 -3.70 6.92 2.97
CA LEU A 65 -3.76 8.38 2.92
C LEU A 65 -2.70 8.97 3.83
N ALA A 66 -1.97 9.94 3.30
CA ALA A 66 -1.12 10.79 4.12
C ALA A 66 -1.81 12.15 4.11
N GLY A 67 -2.46 12.48 5.21
CA GLY A 67 -3.34 13.64 5.23
C GLY A 67 -4.47 13.40 4.26
N ASP A 68 -4.63 14.27 3.30
CA ASP A 68 -5.68 14.13 2.31
C ASP A 68 -5.19 13.52 1.00
N THR A 69 -3.94 13.11 0.96
CA THR A 69 -3.33 12.64 -0.29
C THR A 69 -3.30 11.13 -0.32
N VAL A 70 -3.80 10.54 -1.38
CA VAL A 70 -3.71 9.09 -1.57
C VAL A 70 -2.30 8.74 -1.96
N ARG A 71 -1.66 7.89 -1.19
CA ARG A 71 -0.29 7.47 -1.44
C ARG A 71 -0.20 6.06 -1.99
N GLY A 72 -1.26 5.32 -1.90
CA GLY A 72 -1.31 3.98 -2.46
C GLY A 72 -2.72 3.45 -2.41
N SER A 73 -3.01 2.50 -3.25
CA SER A 73 -4.33 1.89 -3.26
C SER A 73 -4.23 0.47 -3.78
N THR A 74 -5.17 -0.33 -3.38
CA THR A 74 -5.27 -1.71 -3.82
C THR A 74 -6.70 -2.19 -3.58
N ALA A 75 -6.95 -3.42 -3.91
CA ALA A 75 -8.23 -4.06 -3.62
C ALA A 75 -7.95 -5.41 -2.97
N THR A 76 -8.89 -5.86 -2.17
CA THR A 76 -8.74 -7.15 -1.52
C THR A 76 -8.98 -8.29 -2.49
N ASP A 77 -8.33 -9.40 -2.21
CA ASP A 77 -8.54 -10.64 -2.98
C ASP A 77 -9.75 -11.40 -2.43
N THR A 78 -9.93 -12.63 -2.88
CA THR A 78 -11.08 -13.45 -2.49
C THR A 78 -11.06 -13.82 -1.01
N ALA A 79 -9.91 -13.76 -0.38
CA ALA A 79 -9.80 -14.00 1.05
C ALA A 79 -9.91 -12.72 1.87
N GLY A 80 -10.17 -11.60 1.23
CA GLY A 80 -10.23 -10.31 1.90
C GLY A 80 -8.87 -9.74 2.22
N ALA A 81 -7.81 -10.31 1.69
CA ALA A 81 -6.45 -9.89 2.02
C ALA A 81 -5.97 -8.78 1.11
N PHE A 82 -5.15 -7.91 1.64
CA PHE A 82 -4.53 -6.85 0.86
C PHE A 82 -3.08 -6.64 1.30
N SER A 83 -2.32 -5.98 0.44
CA SER A 83 -0.94 -5.63 0.74
C SER A 83 -0.62 -4.31 0.04
N LEU A 84 0.05 -3.43 0.75
CA LEU A 84 0.51 -2.16 0.20
C LEU A 84 1.94 -1.92 0.66
N THR A 85 2.77 -1.45 -0.25
CA THR A 85 4.13 -1.02 0.08
C THR A 85 4.17 0.50 -0.01
N LEU A 86 4.62 1.13 1.04
CA LEU A 86 4.57 2.59 1.18
C LEU A 86 5.89 3.11 1.72
N PRO A 87 6.27 4.32 1.36
CA PRO A 87 7.41 4.97 2.03
C PRO A 87 7.15 5.11 3.52
N ASP A 88 8.21 5.17 4.30
CA ASP A 88 8.06 5.37 5.73
C ASP A 88 7.24 6.62 6.03
N GLY A 89 6.40 6.54 7.00
CA GLY A 89 5.57 7.67 7.39
C GLY A 89 4.31 7.25 8.10
N ASN A 90 3.47 8.22 8.38
CA ASN A 90 2.20 8.01 9.04
C ASN A 90 1.09 8.03 8.01
N TYR A 91 0.23 7.04 8.08
CA TYR A 91 -0.86 6.91 7.11
C TYR A 91 -2.15 6.51 7.80
N VAL A 92 -3.24 6.79 7.13
CA VAL A 92 -4.54 6.22 7.47
C VAL A 92 -4.87 5.22 6.38
N ILE A 93 -5.09 3.99 6.75
CA ILE A 93 -5.51 2.96 5.81
C ILE A 93 -7.03 2.90 5.88
N ARG A 94 -7.66 3.12 4.74
CA ARG A 94 -9.12 3.17 4.66
C ARG A 94 -9.62 2.11 3.72
N ALA A 95 -10.53 1.30 4.19
CA ALA A 95 -11.18 0.28 3.36
C ALA A 95 -12.65 0.63 3.17
N THR A 96 -13.14 0.44 1.96
CA THR A 96 -14.53 0.66 1.62
C THR A 96 -15.14 -0.65 1.18
N ASN A 97 -16.31 -0.97 1.72
CA ASN A 97 -16.99 -2.20 1.38
C ASN A 97 -17.24 -2.28 -0.13
N ALA A 98 -17.20 -3.49 -0.66
CA ALA A 98 -17.42 -3.73 -2.08
C ALA A 98 -18.88 -4.02 -2.30
N GLY A 99 -19.55 -3.11 -2.95
CA GLY A 99 -20.97 -3.30 -3.25
C GLY A 99 -21.84 -3.33 -2.01
N GLY A 100 -23.11 -3.53 -2.20
CA GLY A 100 -24.02 -3.63 -1.09
C GLY A 100 -24.06 -2.38 -0.23
N TYR A 101 -23.99 -2.56 1.06
CA TYR A 101 -24.05 -1.46 2.00
C TYR A 101 -22.70 -0.73 2.03
N ALA A 102 -22.72 0.53 1.65
CA ALA A 102 -21.50 1.32 1.59
C ALA A 102 -21.06 1.68 3.01
N SER A 103 -19.90 1.21 3.38
CA SER A 103 -19.34 1.53 4.68
C SER A 103 -17.82 1.62 4.57
N VAL A 104 -17.24 2.32 5.50
CA VAL A 104 -15.81 2.61 5.48
C VAL A 104 -15.24 2.26 6.85
N ALA A 105 -14.09 1.63 6.84
CA ALA A 105 -13.32 1.39 8.05
C ALA A 105 -11.93 1.97 7.85
N SER A 106 -11.35 2.52 8.90
CA SER A 106 -10.02 3.10 8.78
C SER A 106 -9.21 2.82 10.02
N GLN A 107 -7.91 2.87 9.86
CA GLN A 107 -6.97 2.68 10.95
C GLN A 107 -5.68 3.42 10.66
N ASP A 108 -5.15 4.08 11.69
CA ASP A 108 -3.87 4.75 11.58
C ASP A 108 -2.75 3.71 11.64
N VAL A 109 -1.77 3.88 10.78
CA VAL A 109 -0.59 3.01 10.79
C VAL A 109 0.67 3.84 10.65
N VAL A 110 1.76 3.32 11.15
CA VAL A 110 3.09 3.89 10.96
C VAL A 110 3.87 2.90 10.12
N ILE A 111 4.32 3.34 8.97
CA ILE A 111 5.12 2.50 8.09
C ILE A 111 6.59 2.73 8.40
N SER A 112 7.30 1.66 8.63
CA SER A 112 8.72 1.67 8.90
C SER A 112 9.31 0.40 8.34
N GLU A 113 10.52 0.06 8.79
CA GLU A 113 11.14 -1.16 8.30
C GLU A 113 10.38 -2.42 8.72
N ARG A 114 9.58 -2.33 9.75
CA ARG A 114 8.86 -3.51 10.22
C ARG A 114 7.54 -3.65 9.51
N PRO A 115 7.19 -4.85 9.08
CA PRO A 115 5.88 -5.07 8.48
C PRO A 115 4.77 -4.76 9.48
N VAL A 116 3.67 -4.24 8.97
CA VAL A 116 2.50 -3.93 9.78
C VAL A 116 1.37 -4.81 9.29
N GLN A 117 0.63 -5.37 10.23
CA GLN A 117 -0.53 -6.18 9.88
C GLN A 117 -1.75 -5.63 10.60
N ILE A 118 -2.83 -5.43 9.87
CA ILE A 118 -4.05 -4.87 10.43
C ILE A 118 -5.26 -5.63 9.92
N THR A 119 -6.37 -5.42 10.60
CA THR A 119 -7.66 -5.96 10.18
C THR A 119 -8.67 -4.84 10.24
N LEU A 120 -9.37 -4.64 9.14
CA LEU A 120 -10.39 -3.61 9.04
C LEU A 120 -11.75 -4.29 8.92
N ILE A 121 -12.71 -3.83 9.71
CA ILE A 121 -14.05 -4.42 9.69
C ILE A 121 -15.02 -3.36 9.22
N VAL A 122 -15.65 -3.61 8.07
CA VAL A 122 -16.65 -2.71 7.51
C VAL A 122 -18.03 -3.20 7.92
N ASP A 123 -18.96 -2.27 8.01
CA ASP A 123 -20.33 -2.59 8.41
C ASP A 123 -21.02 -3.30 7.25
N SER A 124 -21.65 -4.40 7.54
CA SER A 124 -22.40 -5.15 6.53
C SER A 124 -23.77 -4.55 6.23
N GLY A 125 -24.26 -3.69 7.10
CA GLY A 125 -25.60 -3.16 6.97
C GLY A 125 -26.69 -4.06 7.56
N ILE A 126 -26.32 -5.20 8.09
CA ILE A 126 -27.30 -6.09 8.71
C ILE A 126 -27.67 -5.53 10.08
N ARG A 127 -28.96 -5.38 10.32
CA ARG A 127 -29.46 -4.83 11.58
C ARG A 127 -30.40 -5.81 12.24
#